data_98c089c0b82c2abfc9c2a00d8f47ea38
#
_entry.id   98c089c0b82c2abfc9c2a00d8f47ea38
#
_cell.length_a   1.000
_cell.length_b   1.000
_cell.length_c   1.000
_cell.angle_alpha   90.00
_cell.angle_beta   90.00
_cell.angle_gamma   90.00
#
_symmetry.space_group_name_H-M   'P 1'
#
loop_
_entity.id
_entity.type
_entity.pdbx_description
1 polymer ?
#
loop_
_entity_poly.entity_id
_entity_poly.type
_entity_poly.pdbx_seq_one_letter_code
_entity_poly.pdbx_strand_id
1 'polypeptide(L)'
;MYVYNQYKDQGIRTYMPMPYFLSSEGYGIFLPTDHYTEFDLCSTEEDSWKMEAETEGICWYRFNGTPKEMIGQFTGITGRPAMLPEWAFGPWMSSNNWDSEAEVRRQVELTKKYDIPATVLVIEAWSDEATYFIFNDAVYEENSGKDGFSYSDFQFPEWGKWPDPKGMVKYLHENGLKCILWQIPIVKYINSLHHIQKDRDEGYALEHGYCAKKKDGTPYRMPEGWFTDSLLMDYTSSEAASWWMDKRK
;
A
#
# COMPACT_ATOMS: atom_id res chain seq x y z
N MET A 1 16.64 -3.58 14.78
CA MET A 1 15.46 -2.74 14.48
C MET A 1 14.35 -3.66 14.02
N TYR A 2 13.18 -3.58 14.62
CA TYR A 2 12.04 -4.43 14.26
C TYR A 2 11.10 -3.70 13.31
N VAL A 3 10.67 -4.37 12.25
CA VAL A 3 9.58 -3.90 11.39
C VAL A 3 8.27 -4.38 11.99
N TYR A 4 7.37 -3.47 12.27
CA TYR A 4 6.10 -3.77 12.90
C TYR A 4 5.03 -2.78 12.49
N ASN A 5 3.80 -3.24 12.35
CA ASN A 5 2.67 -2.34 12.14
C ASN A 5 2.37 -1.59 13.44
N GLN A 6 2.49 -0.27 13.43
CA GLN A 6 2.82 0.56 14.58
C GLN A 6 1.63 1.14 15.33
N TYR A 7 0.63 0.36 15.62
CA TYR A 7 -0.55 0.96 16.26
C TYR A 7 -0.42 1.27 17.74
N LYS A 8 0.45 0.59 18.49
CA LYS A 8 0.40 0.71 19.94
C LYS A 8 1.73 1.01 20.60
N ASP A 9 2.81 0.41 20.17
CA ASP A 9 4.10 0.53 20.82
C ASP A 9 5.22 0.37 19.79
N GLN A 10 5.74 1.50 19.36
CA GLN A 10 6.80 1.52 18.37
C GLN A 10 8.15 1.13 18.98
N GLY A 11 8.47 1.64 20.16
CA GLY A 11 9.77 1.41 20.81
C GLY A 11 10.94 1.64 19.86
N ILE A 12 11.80 0.62 19.73
CA ILE A 12 12.97 0.62 18.83
C ILE A 12 12.65 0.05 17.43
N ARG A 13 11.38 -0.09 17.06
CA ARG A 13 10.94 -0.66 15.79
C ARG A 13 10.77 0.42 14.75
N THR A 14 10.83 0.04 13.47
CA THR A 14 10.55 0.93 12.35
C THR A 14 9.60 0.31 11.36
N TYR A 15 8.98 1.17 10.56
CA TYR A 15 8.07 0.82 9.49
C TYR A 15 8.79 0.95 8.14
N MET A 16 8.72 -0.06 7.30
CA MET A 16 9.36 -0.12 5.98
C MET A 16 10.89 0.16 6.03
N PRO A 17 11.67 -0.63 6.75
CA PRO A 17 13.11 -0.46 6.77
C PRO A 17 13.72 -0.83 5.43
N MET A 18 14.77 -0.14 5.08
CA MET A 18 15.71 -0.55 4.06
C MET A 18 16.98 -1.01 4.75
N PRO A 19 17.54 -2.21 4.47
CA PRO A 19 18.73 -2.70 5.13
C PRO A 19 20.00 -2.01 4.60
N TYR A 20 20.00 -0.69 4.67
CA TYR A 20 21.05 0.22 4.19
C TYR A 20 21.22 1.37 5.17
N PHE A 21 22.46 1.68 5.53
CA PHE A 21 22.77 2.86 6.32
C PHE A 21 24.01 3.59 5.79
N LEU A 22 24.12 4.87 6.14
CA LEU A 22 25.26 5.73 5.87
C LEU A 22 25.94 6.13 7.18
N SER A 23 27.27 6.12 7.19
CA SER A 23 28.09 6.64 8.28
C SER A 23 28.69 7.99 7.90
N SER A 24 28.81 8.89 8.89
CA SER A 24 29.57 10.15 8.77
C SER A 24 31.05 9.92 8.46
N GLU A 25 31.57 8.71 8.72
CA GLU A 25 32.94 8.30 8.39
C GLU A 25 33.16 8.02 6.87
N GLY A 26 32.20 8.35 6.03
CA GLY A 26 32.34 8.27 4.57
C GLY A 26 32.17 6.85 4.01
N TYR A 27 31.43 6.00 4.67
CA TYR A 27 31.03 4.69 4.14
C TYR A 27 29.53 4.44 4.32
N GLY A 28 29.01 3.54 3.50
CA GLY A 28 27.64 3.01 3.59
C GLY A 28 27.65 1.49 3.52
N ILE A 29 26.69 0.87 4.17
CA ILE A 29 26.53 -0.60 4.19
C ILE A 29 25.13 -0.94 3.69
N PHE A 30 25.04 -1.88 2.76
CA PHE A 30 23.81 -2.46 2.25
C PHE A 30 23.84 -3.98 2.38
N LEU A 31 22.81 -4.54 2.99
CA LEU A 31 22.58 -5.98 3.10
C LEU A 31 21.38 -6.37 2.21
N PRO A 32 21.60 -6.96 1.01
CA PRO A 32 20.52 -7.37 0.12
C PRO A 32 19.87 -8.66 0.63
N THR A 33 18.96 -8.55 1.59
CA THR A 33 18.27 -9.70 2.17
C THR A 33 16.81 -9.35 2.48
N ASP A 34 15.95 -10.35 2.40
CA ASP A 34 14.56 -10.37 2.86
C ASP A 34 14.38 -11.16 4.18
N HIS A 35 15.49 -11.73 4.72
CA HIS A 35 15.49 -12.40 6.00
C HIS A 35 15.43 -11.40 7.15
N TYR A 36 14.98 -11.87 8.30
CA TYR A 36 15.02 -11.10 9.53
C TYR A 36 16.45 -10.64 9.80
N THR A 37 16.60 -9.33 10.03
CA THR A 37 17.90 -8.70 10.23
C THR A 37 17.84 -7.71 11.38
N GLU A 38 18.83 -7.76 12.25
CA GLU A 38 19.01 -6.83 13.35
C GLU A 38 20.25 -5.97 13.11
N PHE A 39 20.07 -4.64 13.25
CA PHE A 39 21.15 -3.67 13.20
C PHE A 39 21.33 -3.03 14.57
N ASP A 40 22.50 -3.19 15.16
CA ASP A 40 22.95 -2.40 16.30
C ASP A 40 23.88 -1.30 15.77
N LEU A 41 23.41 -0.07 15.81
CA LEU A 41 24.16 1.11 15.33
C LEU A 41 24.63 1.90 16.54
N CYS A 42 25.78 1.52 17.10
CA CYS A 42 26.43 2.14 18.26
C CYS A 42 25.54 2.20 19.52
N SER A 43 24.59 1.26 19.65
CA SER A 43 23.71 1.23 20.82
C SER A 43 24.28 0.44 21.99
N THR A 44 24.97 -0.67 21.70
CA THR A 44 25.62 -1.53 22.70
C THR A 44 27.06 -1.05 22.98
N GLU A 45 27.79 -0.68 21.93
CA GLU A 45 29.16 -0.17 22.01
C GLU A 45 29.26 1.14 21.20
N GLU A 46 29.78 2.19 21.80
CA GLU A 46 29.75 3.56 21.28
C GLU A 46 30.43 3.72 19.90
N ASP A 47 31.52 2.99 19.65
CA ASP A 47 32.32 3.10 18.42
C ASP A 47 32.15 1.89 17.47
N SER A 48 31.10 1.08 17.66
CA SER A 48 30.92 -0.11 16.86
C SER A 48 29.48 -0.24 16.33
N TRP A 49 29.35 -0.92 15.21
CA TRP A 49 28.05 -1.37 14.73
C TRP A 49 28.08 -2.87 14.44
N LYS A 50 26.94 -3.51 14.60
CA LYS A 50 26.76 -4.94 14.39
C LYS A 50 25.53 -5.20 13.53
N MET A 51 25.63 -6.20 12.67
CA MET A 51 24.56 -6.67 11.80
C MET A 51 24.44 -8.18 11.94
N GLU A 52 23.24 -8.64 12.26
CA GLU A 52 22.92 -10.06 12.36
C GLU A 52 21.74 -10.37 11.45
N ALA A 53 21.81 -11.48 10.69
CA ALA A 53 20.75 -11.93 9.82
C ALA A 53 20.49 -13.42 9.98
N GLU A 54 19.23 -13.83 9.95
CA GLU A 54 18.82 -15.24 10.01
C GLU A 54 18.99 -15.92 8.64
N THR A 55 20.23 -16.19 8.26
CA THR A 55 20.58 -16.80 6.98
C THR A 55 21.81 -17.71 7.09
N GLU A 56 21.91 -18.70 6.21
CA GLU A 56 23.08 -19.59 6.14
C GLU A 56 24.32 -18.91 5.53
N GLY A 57 24.14 -17.82 4.79
CA GLY A 57 25.22 -17.05 4.20
C GLY A 57 24.85 -15.59 4.08
N ILE A 58 25.83 -14.71 4.25
CA ILE A 58 25.64 -13.27 4.18
C ILE A 58 26.47 -12.67 3.05
N CYS A 59 25.84 -11.89 2.21
CA CYS A 59 26.48 -11.02 1.23
C CYS A 59 26.12 -9.58 1.59
N TRP A 60 27.08 -8.69 1.58
CA TRP A 60 26.84 -7.27 1.83
C TRP A 60 27.74 -6.40 0.97
N TYR A 61 27.28 -5.16 0.73
CA TYR A 61 28.01 -4.17 -0.05
C TYR A 61 28.50 -3.06 0.87
N ARG A 62 29.75 -2.65 0.67
CA ARG A 62 30.29 -1.42 1.26
C ARG A 62 30.49 -0.40 0.16
N PHE A 63 29.93 0.78 0.36
CA PHE A 63 30.12 1.95 -0.47
C PHE A 63 31.05 2.92 0.24
N ASN A 64 31.81 3.70 -0.50
CA ASN A 64 32.70 4.71 0.06
C ASN A 64 32.54 6.02 -0.72
N GLY A 65 32.65 7.15 -0.03
CA GLY A 65 32.57 8.48 -0.62
C GLY A 65 31.65 9.43 0.14
N THR A 66 31.22 10.48 -0.53
CA THR A 66 30.20 11.39 -0.01
C THR A 66 28.83 10.70 0.03
N PRO A 67 27.87 11.16 0.85
CA PRO A 67 26.52 10.60 0.88
C PRO A 67 25.87 10.52 -0.50
N LYS A 68 26.07 11.51 -1.36
CA LYS A 68 25.54 11.53 -2.73
C LYS A 68 26.15 10.41 -3.59
N GLU A 69 27.45 10.19 -3.50
CA GLU A 69 28.15 9.15 -4.24
C GLU A 69 27.71 7.76 -3.76
N MET A 70 27.61 7.58 -2.45
CA MET A 70 27.17 6.30 -1.85
C MET A 70 25.72 5.96 -2.23
N ILE A 71 24.80 6.93 -2.21
CA ILE A 71 23.43 6.75 -2.72
C ILE A 71 23.46 6.43 -4.22
N GLY A 72 24.34 7.10 -4.99
CA GLY A 72 24.53 6.81 -6.39
C GLY A 72 25.00 5.39 -6.65
N GLN A 73 25.94 4.85 -5.88
CA GLN A 73 26.42 3.48 -5.96
C GLN A 73 25.31 2.48 -5.56
N PHE A 74 24.63 2.73 -4.45
CA PHE A 74 23.51 1.92 -3.96
C PHE A 74 22.41 1.81 -5.01
N THR A 75 21.91 2.93 -5.53
CA THR A 75 20.86 2.94 -6.55
C THR A 75 21.34 2.41 -7.91
N GLY A 76 22.64 2.37 -8.14
CA GLY A 76 23.24 1.67 -9.30
C GLY A 76 23.04 0.15 -9.26
N ILE A 77 22.96 -0.43 -8.04
CA ILE A 77 22.74 -1.87 -7.82
C ILE A 77 21.24 -2.17 -7.70
N THR A 78 20.51 -1.35 -6.93
CA THR A 78 19.09 -1.62 -6.59
C THR A 78 18.10 -1.07 -7.60
N GLY A 79 18.55 -0.26 -8.54
CA GLY A 79 17.71 0.46 -9.49
C GLY A 79 17.61 1.95 -9.19
N ARG A 80 17.60 2.74 -10.26
CA ARG A 80 17.42 4.20 -10.15
C ARG A 80 15.95 4.53 -9.91
N PRO A 81 15.63 5.48 -9.04
CA PRO A 81 14.27 5.98 -8.93
C PRO A 81 13.83 6.64 -10.23
N ALA A 82 12.57 6.48 -10.58
CA ALA A 82 11.97 7.22 -11.69
C ALA A 82 11.93 8.72 -11.38
N MET A 83 12.12 9.55 -12.40
CA MET A 83 11.87 10.98 -12.26
C MET A 83 10.34 11.18 -12.20
N LEU A 84 9.87 11.63 -11.06
CA LEU A 84 8.45 11.88 -10.84
C LEU A 84 8.04 13.21 -11.50
N PRO A 85 6.78 13.35 -11.93
CA PRO A 85 6.23 14.63 -12.38
C PRO A 85 6.13 15.60 -11.21
N GLU A 86 6.15 16.90 -11.52
CA GLU A 86 6.19 17.98 -10.51
C GLU A 86 5.06 17.89 -9.48
N TRP A 87 3.86 17.54 -9.90
CA TRP A 87 2.72 17.39 -8.99
C TRP A 87 2.93 16.36 -7.88
N ALA A 88 3.79 15.36 -8.07
CA ALA A 88 4.07 14.35 -7.06
C ALA A 88 4.83 14.91 -5.84
N PHE A 89 5.44 16.08 -5.96
CA PHE A 89 6.17 16.77 -4.89
C PHE A 89 5.33 17.82 -4.17
N GLY A 90 4.10 18.04 -4.60
CA GLY A 90 3.16 18.93 -3.93
C GLY A 90 2.46 18.28 -2.73
N PRO A 91 1.66 19.03 -1.96
CA PRO A 91 0.91 18.49 -0.84
C PRO A 91 -0.15 17.48 -1.27
N TRP A 92 -0.16 16.33 -0.62
CA TRP A 92 -1.17 15.29 -0.77
C TRP A 92 -2.10 15.35 0.44
N MET A 93 -3.37 15.64 0.19
CA MET A 93 -4.37 15.71 1.24
C MET A 93 -5.09 14.37 1.38
N SER A 94 -5.24 13.89 2.59
CA SER A 94 -5.87 12.61 2.92
C SER A 94 -6.68 12.69 4.19
N SER A 95 -7.83 12.02 4.25
CA SER A 95 -8.62 11.89 5.47
C SER A 95 -9.63 10.74 5.37
N ASN A 96 -9.73 9.96 6.46
CA ASN A 96 -10.77 8.94 6.61
C ASN A 96 -12.20 9.51 6.64
N ASN A 97 -12.34 10.80 6.96
CA ASN A 97 -13.65 11.44 7.07
C ASN A 97 -14.17 11.99 5.73
N TRP A 98 -13.41 11.88 4.66
CA TRP A 98 -13.84 12.26 3.32
C TRP A 98 -14.45 11.04 2.63
N ASP A 99 -15.60 10.65 3.12
CA ASP A 99 -16.27 9.38 2.83
C ASP A 99 -17.50 9.52 1.92
N SER A 100 -17.63 10.66 1.24
CA SER A 100 -18.70 10.92 0.27
C SER A 100 -18.27 11.92 -0.79
N GLU A 101 -18.87 11.84 -1.97
CA GLU A 101 -18.64 12.77 -3.08
C GLU A 101 -18.91 14.23 -2.67
N ALA A 102 -19.98 14.46 -1.91
CA ALA A 102 -20.33 15.79 -1.44
C ALA A 102 -19.22 16.38 -0.55
N GLU A 103 -18.67 15.57 0.36
CA GLU A 103 -17.58 16.00 1.22
C GLU A 103 -16.29 16.23 0.44
N VAL A 104 -15.94 15.35 -0.51
CA VAL A 104 -14.78 15.53 -1.38
C VAL A 104 -14.87 16.85 -2.15
N ARG A 105 -16.03 17.14 -2.76
CA ARG A 105 -16.25 18.41 -3.46
C ARG A 105 -16.14 19.61 -2.54
N ARG A 106 -16.67 19.53 -1.32
CA ARG A 106 -16.54 20.56 -0.28
C ARG A 106 -15.06 20.82 0.06
N GLN A 107 -14.25 19.79 0.20
CA GLN A 107 -12.81 19.92 0.49
C GLN A 107 -12.05 20.59 -0.65
N VAL A 108 -12.41 20.33 -1.90
CA VAL A 108 -11.85 21.04 -3.05
C VAL A 108 -12.15 22.54 -2.98
N GLU A 109 -13.39 22.91 -2.66
CA GLU A 109 -13.76 24.32 -2.54
C GLU A 109 -13.07 25.01 -1.37
N LEU A 110 -12.87 24.31 -0.23
CA LEU A 110 -12.11 24.85 0.90
C LEU A 110 -10.63 25.02 0.55
N THR A 111 -10.05 24.07 -0.18
CA THR A 111 -8.68 24.13 -0.66
C THR A 111 -8.44 25.38 -1.49
N LYS A 112 -9.36 25.67 -2.44
CA LYS A 112 -9.33 26.91 -3.23
C LYS A 112 -9.51 28.15 -2.35
N LYS A 113 -10.54 28.13 -1.49
CA LYS A 113 -10.86 29.26 -0.62
C LYS A 113 -9.70 29.70 0.25
N TYR A 114 -8.91 28.76 0.73
CA TYR A 114 -7.78 29.01 1.62
C TYR A 114 -6.43 29.01 0.91
N ASP A 115 -6.43 28.94 -0.42
CA ASP A 115 -5.21 28.96 -1.26
C ASP A 115 -4.19 27.88 -0.85
N ILE A 116 -4.68 26.67 -0.58
CA ILE A 116 -3.85 25.52 -0.23
C ILE A 116 -3.30 24.91 -1.53
N PRO A 117 -1.96 24.84 -1.72
CA PRO A 117 -1.36 24.39 -2.97
C PRO A 117 -1.36 22.85 -3.08
N ALA A 118 -2.50 22.22 -2.82
CA ALA A 118 -2.62 20.76 -2.91
C ALA A 118 -2.55 20.30 -4.36
N THR A 119 -1.90 19.18 -4.59
CA THR A 119 -1.73 18.56 -5.91
C THR A 119 -2.42 17.22 -6.03
N VAL A 120 -2.66 16.56 -4.91
CA VAL A 120 -3.30 15.24 -4.83
C VAL A 120 -4.34 15.22 -3.73
N LEU A 121 -5.45 14.55 -3.97
CA LEU A 121 -6.44 14.20 -2.97
C LEU A 121 -6.54 12.68 -2.90
N VAL A 122 -6.30 12.13 -1.70
CA VAL A 122 -6.43 10.71 -1.40
C VAL A 122 -7.76 10.47 -0.72
N ILE A 123 -8.59 9.62 -1.29
CA ILE A 123 -9.86 9.20 -0.70
C ILE A 123 -9.66 7.84 -0.06
N GLU A 124 -9.71 7.80 1.27
CA GLU A 124 -9.45 6.57 2.02
C GLU A 124 -10.71 5.72 2.21
N ALA A 125 -11.83 6.32 2.59
CA ALA A 125 -13.08 5.63 2.90
C ALA A 125 -14.06 5.61 1.70
N TRP A 126 -13.56 5.35 0.50
CA TRP A 126 -14.37 5.35 -0.72
C TRP A 126 -15.13 4.05 -0.94
N SER A 127 -14.54 2.92 -0.55
CA SER A 127 -15.04 1.58 -0.82
C SER A 127 -15.62 0.90 0.42
N ASP A 128 -16.33 -0.19 0.18
CA ASP A 128 -16.73 -1.09 1.25
C ASP A 128 -15.51 -1.70 1.97
N GLU A 129 -15.70 -2.01 3.24
CA GLU A 129 -14.66 -2.56 4.12
C GLU A 129 -14.43 -4.08 3.95
N ALA A 130 -15.06 -4.69 2.97
CA ALA A 130 -14.93 -6.11 2.69
C ALA A 130 -14.07 -6.39 1.45
N THR A 131 -14.33 -5.70 0.35
CA THR A 131 -13.67 -5.94 -0.93
C THR A 131 -12.57 -4.93 -1.26
N TYR A 132 -12.68 -3.69 -0.77
CA TYR A 132 -11.79 -2.56 -1.10
C TYR A 132 -11.73 -2.21 -2.59
N PHE A 133 -12.76 -2.55 -3.36
CA PHE A 133 -12.87 -2.14 -4.76
C PHE A 133 -14.29 -1.77 -5.21
N ILE A 134 -15.29 -1.94 -4.34
CA ILE A 134 -16.67 -1.54 -4.62
C ILE A 134 -16.95 -0.25 -3.86
N PHE A 135 -17.39 0.79 -4.55
CA PHE A 135 -17.77 2.04 -3.90
C PHE A 135 -18.90 1.80 -2.88
N ASN A 136 -18.82 2.45 -1.74
CA ASN A 136 -19.91 2.40 -0.75
C ASN A 136 -21.23 2.80 -1.39
N ASP A 137 -22.31 2.08 -1.05
CA ASP A 137 -23.67 2.26 -1.57
C ASP A 137 -23.85 1.98 -3.07
N ALA A 138 -22.82 1.51 -3.78
CA ALA A 138 -23.00 1.04 -5.14
C ALA A 138 -23.91 -0.20 -5.16
N VAL A 139 -24.85 -0.23 -6.10
CA VAL A 139 -25.76 -1.36 -6.33
C VAL A 139 -25.25 -2.16 -7.52
N TYR A 140 -25.20 -3.47 -7.36
CA TYR A 140 -24.73 -4.42 -8.37
C TYR A 140 -25.42 -5.75 -8.22
N GLU A 141 -25.39 -6.57 -9.28
CA GLU A 141 -25.94 -7.93 -9.22
C GLU A 141 -24.93 -8.88 -8.55
N GLU A 142 -25.19 -9.19 -7.30
CA GLU A 142 -24.46 -10.22 -6.58
C GLU A 142 -24.62 -11.57 -7.30
N ASN A 143 -23.62 -12.43 -7.27
CA ASN A 143 -23.65 -13.73 -7.94
C ASN A 143 -23.86 -13.70 -9.46
N SER A 144 -23.46 -12.62 -10.13
CA SER A 144 -23.53 -12.52 -11.60
C SER A 144 -22.69 -13.57 -12.34
N GLY A 145 -21.93 -14.41 -11.65
CA GLY A 145 -20.97 -15.36 -12.23
C GLY A 145 -19.66 -14.73 -12.70
N LYS A 146 -19.49 -13.42 -12.50
CA LYS A 146 -18.27 -12.69 -12.89
C LYS A 146 -17.20 -12.80 -11.81
N ASP A 147 -15.96 -13.00 -12.24
CA ASP A 147 -14.78 -12.98 -11.36
C ASP A 147 -14.28 -11.56 -11.07
N GLY A 148 -14.89 -10.56 -11.68
CA GLY A 148 -14.64 -9.14 -11.48
C GLY A 148 -15.79 -8.33 -12.06
N PHE A 149 -15.83 -7.04 -11.69
CA PHE A 149 -16.80 -6.08 -12.18
C PHE A 149 -16.09 -4.98 -13.00
N SER A 150 -16.79 -4.46 -14.00
CA SER A 150 -16.43 -3.21 -14.67
C SER A 150 -17.28 -2.08 -14.09
N TYR A 151 -16.89 -0.83 -14.36
CA TYR A 151 -17.65 0.34 -13.92
C TYR A 151 -19.12 0.28 -14.34
N SER A 152 -19.42 -0.28 -15.52
CA SER A 152 -20.78 -0.43 -16.04
C SER A 152 -21.66 -1.44 -15.34
N ASP A 153 -21.08 -2.29 -14.49
CA ASP A 153 -21.81 -3.27 -13.70
C ASP A 153 -22.39 -2.66 -12.42
N PHE A 154 -21.97 -1.45 -12.08
CA PHE A 154 -22.44 -0.74 -10.88
C PHE A 154 -23.49 0.32 -11.24
N GLN A 155 -24.49 0.45 -10.38
CA GLN A 155 -25.41 1.57 -10.34
C GLN A 155 -25.07 2.41 -9.11
N PHE A 156 -24.99 3.71 -9.29
CA PHE A 156 -24.67 4.68 -8.24
C PHE A 156 -25.92 5.49 -7.92
N PRO A 157 -26.66 5.13 -6.85
CA PRO A 157 -27.91 5.80 -6.52
C PRO A 157 -27.67 7.22 -6.01
N GLU A 158 -28.56 8.15 -6.32
CA GLU A 158 -28.48 9.56 -5.88
C GLU A 158 -28.45 9.73 -4.36
N TRP A 159 -29.02 8.81 -3.64
CA TRP A 159 -29.00 8.81 -2.16
C TRP A 159 -27.72 8.26 -1.55
N GLY A 160 -26.89 7.60 -2.35
CA GLY A 160 -25.64 6.99 -1.92
C GLY A 160 -24.54 8.01 -1.66
N LYS A 161 -23.49 7.56 -1.04
CA LYS A 161 -22.29 8.39 -0.76
C LYS A 161 -21.57 8.84 -2.04
N TRP A 162 -21.67 8.06 -3.10
CA TRP A 162 -20.93 8.25 -4.35
C TRP A 162 -21.88 8.20 -5.55
N PRO A 163 -22.74 9.23 -5.76
CA PRO A 163 -23.73 9.20 -6.84
C PRO A 163 -23.12 9.32 -8.25
N ASP A 164 -21.96 9.94 -8.40
CA ASP A 164 -21.23 10.06 -9.68
C ASP A 164 -19.71 10.00 -9.50
N PRO A 165 -19.14 8.82 -9.18
CA PRO A 165 -17.69 8.68 -8.95
C PRO A 165 -16.85 9.14 -10.14
N LYS A 166 -17.31 8.89 -11.38
CA LYS A 166 -16.62 9.31 -12.60
C LYS A 166 -16.62 10.83 -12.75
N GLY A 167 -17.76 11.46 -12.53
CA GLY A 167 -17.88 12.93 -12.55
C GLY A 167 -17.08 13.57 -11.42
N MET A 168 -17.01 12.94 -10.24
CA MET A 168 -16.18 13.41 -9.15
C MET A 168 -14.69 13.39 -9.52
N VAL A 169 -14.17 12.29 -10.07
CA VAL A 169 -12.76 12.21 -10.50
C VAL A 169 -12.47 13.26 -11.59
N LYS A 170 -13.37 13.43 -12.55
CA LYS A 170 -13.27 14.49 -13.56
C LYS A 170 -13.22 15.87 -12.93
N TYR A 171 -14.09 16.15 -11.97
CA TYR A 171 -14.10 17.41 -11.22
C TYR A 171 -12.78 17.67 -10.48
N LEU A 172 -12.19 16.67 -9.83
CA LEU A 172 -10.88 16.79 -9.19
C LEU A 172 -9.81 17.19 -10.21
N HIS A 173 -9.77 16.50 -11.36
CA HIS A 173 -8.80 16.79 -12.42
C HIS A 173 -8.97 18.21 -13.01
N GLU A 174 -10.21 18.66 -13.22
CA GLU A 174 -10.51 20.02 -13.68
C GLU A 174 -10.08 21.10 -12.67
N ASN A 175 -9.96 20.73 -11.41
CA ASN A 175 -9.45 21.59 -10.33
C ASN A 175 -7.94 21.41 -10.05
N GLY A 176 -7.22 20.74 -10.95
CA GLY A 176 -5.77 20.57 -10.85
C GLY A 176 -5.32 19.49 -9.85
N LEU A 177 -6.23 18.75 -9.23
CA LEU A 177 -5.94 17.72 -8.26
C LEU A 177 -5.89 16.34 -8.93
N LYS A 178 -4.88 15.54 -8.60
CA LYS A 178 -4.87 14.11 -8.89
C LYS A 178 -5.70 13.37 -7.84
N CYS A 179 -6.37 12.30 -8.25
CA CYS A 179 -7.17 11.46 -7.36
C CYS A 179 -6.47 10.14 -7.10
N ILE A 180 -6.38 9.76 -5.84
CA ILE A 180 -5.94 8.42 -5.42
C ILE A 180 -7.05 7.81 -4.59
N LEU A 181 -7.47 6.62 -4.98
CA LEU A 181 -8.35 5.77 -4.18
C LEU A 181 -7.48 4.81 -3.39
N TRP A 182 -7.57 4.87 -2.06
CA TRP A 182 -6.77 4.03 -1.17
C TRP A 182 -7.01 2.54 -1.45
N GLN A 183 -5.94 1.75 -1.48
CA GLN A 183 -5.97 0.33 -1.79
C GLN A 183 -5.05 -0.46 -0.85
N ILE A 184 -5.39 -1.73 -0.66
CA ILE A 184 -4.53 -2.71 0.00
C ILE A 184 -4.58 -4.07 -0.73
N PRO A 185 -3.43 -4.75 -0.95
CA PRO A 185 -3.36 -5.98 -1.72
C PRO A 185 -3.68 -7.23 -0.88
N ILE A 186 -4.88 -7.26 -0.32
CA ILE A 186 -5.34 -8.38 0.51
C ILE A 186 -6.74 -8.84 0.09
N VAL A 187 -7.09 -10.07 0.48
CA VAL A 187 -8.47 -10.51 0.64
C VAL A 187 -8.78 -10.49 2.13
N LYS A 188 -9.65 -9.57 2.55
CA LYS A 188 -9.91 -9.31 3.97
C LYS A 188 -10.62 -10.48 4.64
N TYR A 189 -10.14 -10.87 5.82
CA TYR A 189 -10.88 -11.76 6.71
C TYR A 189 -11.95 -10.97 7.47
N ILE A 190 -13.21 -11.46 7.44
CA ILE A 190 -14.35 -10.86 8.13
C ILE A 190 -14.97 -11.93 9.03
N ASN A 191 -14.83 -11.75 10.33
CA ASN A 191 -15.20 -12.77 11.33
C ASN A 191 -16.71 -12.99 11.49
N SER A 192 -17.56 -12.01 11.18
CA SER A 192 -18.99 -12.05 11.52
C SER A 192 -19.93 -11.53 10.44
N LEU A 193 -19.41 -11.01 9.36
CA LEU A 193 -20.21 -10.46 8.27
C LEU A 193 -19.99 -11.31 7.01
N HIS A 194 -21.09 -11.89 6.53
CA HIS A 194 -21.09 -12.58 5.25
C HIS A 194 -21.17 -11.53 4.14
N HIS A 195 -20.18 -11.51 3.24
CA HIS A 195 -20.17 -10.64 2.07
C HIS A 195 -19.92 -11.50 0.82
N ILE A 196 -20.94 -11.68 0.01
CA ILE A 196 -20.95 -12.64 -1.10
C ILE A 196 -19.75 -12.44 -2.03
N GLN A 197 -19.48 -11.23 -2.45
CA GLN A 197 -18.37 -10.95 -3.38
C GLN A 197 -17.00 -11.22 -2.74
N LYS A 198 -16.80 -10.81 -1.49
CA LYS A 198 -15.57 -11.10 -0.74
C LYS A 198 -15.33 -12.60 -0.61
N ASP A 199 -16.37 -13.36 -0.30
CA ASP A 199 -16.27 -14.82 -0.13
C ASP A 199 -15.95 -15.53 -1.44
N ARG A 200 -16.52 -15.05 -2.55
CA ARG A 200 -16.15 -15.53 -3.89
C ARG A 200 -14.71 -15.20 -4.25
N ASP A 201 -14.27 -13.99 -3.98
CA ASP A 201 -12.90 -13.56 -4.22
C ASP A 201 -11.90 -14.38 -3.40
N GLU A 202 -12.22 -14.67 -2.13
CA GLU A 202 -11.39 -15.53 -1.28
C GLU A 202 -11.29 -16.94 -1.84
N GLY A 203 -12.43 -17.55 -2.19
CA GLY A 203 -12.49 -18.89 -2.80
C GLY A 203 -11.68 -18.96 -4.08
N TYR A 204 -11.89 -18.03 -4.98
CA TYR A 204 -11.17 -17.94 -6.25
C TYR A 204 -9.66 -17.78 -6.07
N ALA A 205 -9.24 -16.84 -5.22
CA ALA A 205 -7.83 -16.59 -4.97
C ALA A 205 -7.12 -17.80 -4.34
N LEU A 206 -7.80 -18.54 -3.47
CA LEU A 206 -7.27 -19.77 -2.87
C LEU A 206 -7.17 -20.90 -3.89
N GLU A 207 -8.22 -21.13 -4.69
CA GLU A 207 -8.28 -22.19 -5.71
C GLU A 207 -7.18 -22.01 -6.77
N HIS A 208 -6.93 -20.76 -7.20
CA HIS A 208 -5.91 -20.44 -8.21
C HIS A 208 -4.51 -20.19 -7.62
N GLY A 209 -4.36 -20.23 -6.30
CA GLY A 209 -3.09 -20.04 -5.63
C GLY A 209 -2.53 -18.62 -5.75
N TYR A 210 -3.40 -17.60 -5.82
CA TYR A 210 -3.06 -16.19 -5.99
C TYR A 210 -2.60 -15.49 -4.72
N CYS A 211 -2.55 -16.22 -3.61
CA CYS A 211 -2.11 -15.69 -2.32
C CYS A 211 -0.72 -16.18 -1.95
N ALA A 212 0.01 -15.35 -1.23
CA ALA A 212 1.30 -15.72 -0.65
C ALA A 212 1.18 -16.98 0.21
N LYS A 213 2.22 -17.81 0.19
CA LYS A 213 2.25 -19.12 0.87
C LYS A 213 3.38 -19.19 1.90
N LYS A 214 3.15 -19.97 2.95
CA LYS A 214 4.19 -20.39 3.89
C LYS A 214 5.09 -21.44 3.26
N LYS A 215 6.21 -21.77 3.91
CA LYS A 215 7.14 -22.84 3.47
C LYS A 215 6.47 -24.21 3.30
N ASP A 216 5.42 -24.48 4.07
CA ASP A 216 4.65 -25.74 4.01
C ASP A 216 3.59 -25.75 2.90
N GLY A 217 3.50 -24.70 2.08
CA GLY A 217 2.55 -24.55 0.99
C GLY A 217 1.15 -24.06 1.41
N THR A 218 0.89 -23.88 2.69
CA THR A 218 -0.38 -23.32 3.17
C THR A 218 -0.45 -21.81 2.91
N PRO A 219 -1.64 -21.24 2.72
CA PRO A 219 -1.79 -19.80 2.54
C PRO A 219 -1.23 -19.02 3.72
N TYR A 220 -0.45 -17.98 3.41
CA TYR A 220 0.00 -17.03 4.43
C TYR A 220 -1.18 -16.14 4.83
N ARG A 221 -1.42 -16.03 6.13
CA ARG A 221 -2.41 -15.12 6.69
C ARG A 221 -1.72 -14.05 7.50
N MET A 222 -2.24 -12.82 7.38
CA MET A 222 -1.70 -11.66 8.09
C MET A 222 -1.69 -11.90 9.60
N PRO A 223 -0.60 -11.58 10.28
CA PRO A 223 -0.53 -11.69 11.74
C PRO A 223 -1.44 -10.68 12.43
N GLU A 224 -1.44 -10.67 13.75
CA GLU A 224 -2.20 -9.72 14.56
C GLU A 224 -1.98 -8.27 14.11
N GLY A 225 -3.07 -7.55 13.94
CA GLY A 225 -3.08 -6.14 13.48
C GLY A 225 -4.41 -5.77 12.84
N TRP A 226 -4.43 -4.73 12.04
CA TRP A 226 -5.65 -4.26 11.38
C TRP A 226 -6.26 -5.29 10.43
N PHE A 227 -5.43 -6.07 9.77
CA PHE A 227 -5.86 -7.06 8.77
C PHE A 227 -5.62 -8.51 9.21
N THR A 228 -5.72 -8.77 10.49
CA THR A 228 -5.57 -10.12 11.07
C THR A 228 -6.31 -11.17 10.24
N ASP A 229 -5.65 -12.31 10.01
CA ASP A 229 -6.15 -13.47 9.25
C ASP A 229 -6.48 -13.22 7.76
N SER A 230 -6.32 -12.02 7.25
CA SER A 230 -6.49 -11.72 5.83
C SER A 230 -5.43 -12.41 4.97
N LEU A 231 -5.80 -12.79 3.76
CA LEU A 231 -4.88 -13.34 2.77
C LEU A 231 -4.09 -12.22 2.10
N LEU A 232 -2.79 -12.38 1.96
CA LEU A 232 -1.94 -11.46 1.22
C LEU A 232 -1.85 -11.91 -0.25
N MET A 233 -2.09 -10.99 -1.19
CA MET A 233 -1.94 -11.28 -2.62
C MET A 233 -0.48 -11.51 -3.00
N ASP A 234 -0.23 -12.48 -3.86
CA ASP A 234 1.11 -12.78 -4.39
C ASP A 234 1.34 -12.08 -5.74
N TYR A 235 1.89 -10.88 -5.71
CA TYR A 235 2.22 -10.12 -6.93
C TYR A 235 3.48 -10.61 -7.65
N THR A 236 4.14 -11.67 -7.19
CA THR A 236 5.17 -12.35 -7.98
C THR A 236 4.54 -13.20 -9.09
N SER A 237 3.24 -13.56 -8.94
CA SER A 237 2.42 -14.16 -9.99
C SER A 237 1.78 -13.08 -10.87
N SER A 238 2.06 -13.12 -12.17
CA SER A 238 1.46 -12.22 -13.17
C SER A 238 -0.06 -12.40 -13.27
N GLU A 239 -0.53 -13.63 -13.12
CA GLU A 239 -1.94 -13.99 -13.15
C GLU A 239 -2.69 -13.40 -11.94
N ALA A 240 -2.13 -13.54 -10.74
CA ALA A 240 -2.68 -12.96 -9.53
C ALA A 240 -2.73 -11.42 -9.62
N ALA A 241 -1.65 -10.81 -10.09
CA ALA A 241 -1.59 -9.36 -10.30
C ALA A 241 -2.65 -8.89 -11.31
N SER A 242 -2.79 -9.59 -12.45
CA SER A 242 -3.80 -9.25 -13.46
C SER A 242 -5.22 -9.40 -12.91
N TRP A 243 -5.53 -10.50 -12.26
CA TRP A 243 -6.85 -10.73 -11.67
C TRP A 243 -7.22 -9.64 -10.64
N TRP A 244 -6.28 -9.25 -9.78
CA TRP A 244 -6.51 -8.21 -8.79
C TRP A 244 -6.69 -6.83 -9.44
N MET A 245 -5.89 -6.50 -10.47
CA MET A 245 -5.98 -5.23 -11.18
C MET A 245 -7.25 -5.11 -12.03
N ASP A 246 -7.70 -6.21 -12.65
CA ASP A 246 -8.89 -6.20 -13.53
C ASP A 246 -10.18 -5.85 -12.78
N LYS A 247 -10.23 -6.12 -11.47
CA LYS A 247 -11.33 -5.70 -10.60
C LYS A 247 -11.35 -4.17 -10.31
N ARG A 248 -10.30 -3.45 -10.68
CA ARG A 248 -10.06 -2.04 -10.31
C ARG A 248 -9.90 -1.12 -11.53
N LYS A 249 -10.12 -1.66 -12.70
CA LYS A 249 -10.19 -0.92 -13.96
C LYS A 249 -11.66 -0.57 -14.26
#